data_4f3a90de5d79bc1748e6d4455bfbe397
#
_entry.id   4f3a90de5d79bc1748e6d4455bfbe397
#
_cell.length_a   1.000
_cell.length_b   1.000
_cell.length_c   1.000
_cell.angle_alpha   90.00
_cell.angle_beta   90.00
_cell.angle_gamma   90.00
#
_symmetry.space_group_name_H-M   'P 1'
#
loop_
_entity.id
_entity.type
_entity.pdbx_description
1 polymer ?
#
loop_
_entity_poly.entity_id
_entity_poly.type
_entity_poly.pdbx_seq_one_letter_code
_entity_poly.pdbx_strand_id
1 'polypeptide(L)'
;CTDDESVSTLGDDSVKEGKMSPRNLQSSTITDELKLSTNFKGKVIGISIKDRGAILPAGHFADWAFWYTKTGEFISSSYYGTALPTWADDFNKEKNYSKYAEKGWGLLKAKETYNESLPDDNPYEGKLYKKTPFFPYNMKEMLDNNDAGVLRVSPYGNNLVVDFAERA
;
A
#
# COMPACT_ATOMS: atom_id res chain seq x y z
N CYS A 1 -6.44 15.08 0.36
CA CYS A 1 -7.89 14.89 0.55
C CYS A 1 -8.20 14.03 1.78
N THR A 2 -7.27 13.23 2.26
CA THR A 2 -7.39 12.37 3.46
C THR A 2 -6.69 12.96 4.68
N ASP A 3 -5.92 14.05 4.51
CA ASP A 3 -5.20 14.71 5.61
C ASP A 3 -6.16 15.13 6.73
N ASP A 4 -5.84 14.73 7.95
CA ASP A 4 -6.61 15.05 9.14
C ASP A 4 -5.66 15.19 10.36
N GLU A 5 -5.37 16.42 10.74
CA GLU A 5 -4.49 16.72 11.87
C GLU A 5 -5.12 16.38 13.24
N SER A 6 -6.43 16.05 13.28
CA SER A 6 -7.13 15.66 14.51
C SER A 6 -6.91 14.21 14.91
N VAL A 7 -6.30 13.40 14.02
CA VAL A 7 -6.00 11.99 14.29
C VAL A 7 -4.49 11.76 14.42
N SER A 8 -4.11 10.67 15.06
CA SER A 8 -2.72 10.22 15.20
C SER A 8 -2.46 8.97 14.38
N THR A 9 -1.19 8.71 14.07
CA THR A 9 -0.73 7.46 13.44
C THR A 9 -0.92 6.29 14.39
N LEU A 10 -1.32 5.14 13.85
CA LEU A 10 -1.27 3.83 14.52
C LEU A 10 -0.33 2.91 13.74
N GLY A 11 0.65 2.33 14.43
CA GLY A 11 1.67 1.45 13.89
C GLY A 11 3.06 2.08 14.03
N ASP A 12 3.47 2.91 13.10
CA ASP A 12 4.78 3.55 13.12
C ASP A 12 4.67 5.05 13.44
N ASP A 13 4.99 5.41 14.66
CA ASP A 13 4.96 6.80 15.15
C ASP A 13 6.05 7.69 14.53
N SER A 14 7.04 7.11 13.85
CA SER A 14 8.11 7.85 13.17
C SER A 14 7.65 8.51 11.87
N VAL A 15 6.51 8.10 11.33
CA VAL A 15 5.95 8.60 10.08
C VAL A 15 4.71 9.47 10.30
N LYS A 16 4.64 10.60 9.59
CA LYS A 16 3.46 11.49 9.60
C LYS A 16 2.33 10.99 8.66
N GLU A 17 2.60 9.97 7.89
CA GLU A 17 1.70 9.43 6.86
C GLU A 17 0.43 8.79 7.46
N GLY A 18 0.31 8.67 8.77
CA GLY A 18 -0.87 8.12 9.47
C GLY A 18 -1.91 9.14 9.93
N LYS A 19 -1.68 10.44 9.76
CA LYS A 19 -2.66 11.48 10.09
C LYS A 19 -3.69 11.63 8.97
N MET A 20 -4.47 10.57 8.73
CA MET A 20 -5.39 10.45 7.61
C MET A 20 -6.73 9.88 8.07
N SER A 21 -7.82 10.41 7.50
CA SER A 21 -9.18 9.93 7.75
C SER A 21 -10.11 10.20 6.55
N PRO A 22 -11.33 9.63 6.53
CA PRO A 22 -12.33 9.97 5.52
C PRO A 22 -13.06 11.30 5.79
N ARG A 23 -12.66 12.09 6.76
CA ARG A 23 -13.36 13.32 7.22
C ARG A 23 -13.73 14.27 6.09
N ASN A 24 -12.88 14.39 5.08
CA ASN A 24 -13.07 15.30 3.95
C ASN A 24 -13.91 14.68 2.81
N LEU A 25 -14.30 13.44 2.91
CA LEU A 25 -15.20 12.79 1.96
C LEU A 25 -16.61 13.31 2.18
N GLN A 26 -17.25 13.86 1.14
CA GLN A 26 -18.54 14.55 1.25
C GLN A 26 -19.74 13.68 0.85
N SER A 27 -19.51 12.44 0.44
CA SER A 27 -20.56 11.51 0.04
C SER A 27 -20.38 10.15 0.71
N SER A 28 -21.47 9.39 0.85
CA SER A 28 -21.39 7.98 1.21
C SER A 28 -20.73 7.16 0.10
N THR A 29 -20.27 6.00 0.46
CA THR A 29 -19.66 5.01 -0.44
C THR A 29 -20.52 3.75 -0.47
N ILE A 30 -20.26 2.84 -1.42
CA ILE A 30 -20.94 1.54 -1.46
C ILE A 30 -20.73 0.74 -0.17
N THR A 31 -19.59 0.90 0.47
CA THR A 31 -19.26 0.25 1.74
C THR A 31 -19.96 0.89 2.92
N ASP A 32 -20.20 2.20 2.91
CA ASP A 32 -21.06 2.88 3.87
C ASP A 32 -22.50 2.35 3.76
N GLU A 33 -23.02 2.22 2.53
CA GLU A 33 -24.35 1.65 2.29
C GLU A 33 -24.45 0.18 2.73
N LEU A 34 -23.37 -0.62 2.54
CA LEU A 34 -23.29 -1.99 3.06
C LEU A 34 -23.39 -2.00 4.59
N LYS A 35 -22.65 -1.13 5.27
CA LYS A 35 -22.71 -1.02 6.74
C LYS A 35 -24.12 -0.67 7.22
N LEU A 36 -24.77 0.30 6.57
CA LEU A 36 -26.12 0.72 6.90
C LEU A 36 -27.14 -0.40 6.62
N SER A 37 -27.12 -1.01 5.45
CA SER A 37 -28.05 -2.07 5.06
C SER A 37 -27.95 -3.33 5.90
N THR A 38 -26.77 -3.60 6.45
CA THR A 38 -26.53 -4.74 7.35
C THR A 38 -26.67 -4.38 8.83
N ASN A 39 -27.14 -3.17 9.13
CA ASN A 39 -27.20 -2.65 10.49
C ASN A 39 -25.86 -2.78 11.22
N PHE A 40 -24.77 -2.37 10.54
CA PHE A 40 -23.38 -2.43 11.00
C PHE A 40 -22.83 -3.85 11.31
N LYS A 41 -23.50 -4.91 10.87
CA LYS A 41 -22.99 -6.28 11.02
C LYS A 41 -21.97 -6.66 9.94
N GLY A 42 -22.06 -6.04 8.76
CA GLY A 42 -21.07 -6.21 7.69
C GLY A 42 -19.69 -5.68 8.13
N LYS A 43 -18.62 -6.36 7.72
CA LYS A 43 -17.24 -5.93 7.96
C LYS A 43 -16.68 -5.25 6.72
N VAL A 44 -15.98 -4.14 6.94
CA VAL A 44 -15.33 -3.36 5.88
C VAL A 44 -13.91 -3.02 6.32
N ILE A 45 -12.94 -3.52 5.56
CA ILE A 45 -11.52 -3.23 5.76
C ILE A 45 -10.96 -2.71 4.45
N GLY A 46 -10.49 -1.48 4.42
CA GLY A 46 -9.80 -0.89 3.28
C GLY A 46 -8.30 -1.18 3.34
N ILE A 47 -7.72 -1.74 2.28
CA ILE A 47 -6.28 -2.03 2.23
C ILE A 47 -5.72 -1.54 0.90
N SER A 48 -4.64 -0.76 0.95
CA SER A 48 -4.00 -0.25 -0.27
C SER A 48 -2.54 0.14 -0.01
N ILE A 49 -1.79 0.35 -1.08
CA ILE A 49 -0.45 0.95 -1.01
C ILE A 49 -0.51 2.42 -0.55
N LYS A 50 -1.60 3.13 -0.85
CA LYS A 50 -1.75 4.54 -0.48
C LYS A 50 -2.98 4.77 0.38
N ASP A 51 -2.86 5.70 1.33
CA ASP A 51 -3.90 6.17 2.24
C ASP A 51 -5.27 6.36 1.55
N ARG A 52 -5.33 7.18 0.52
CA ARG A 52 -6.59 7.48 -0.18
C ARG A 52 -7.20 6.29 -0.92
N GLY A 53 -6.37 5.35 -1.34
CA GLY A 53 -6.83 4.09 -1.96
C GLY A 53 -7.44 3.13 -0.94
N ALA A 54 -7.01 3.19 0.31
CA ALA A 54 -7.59 2.44 1.42
C ALA A 54 -8.83 3.15 2.01
N ILE A 55 -8.69 4.45 2.30
CA ILE A 55 -9.66 5.22 3.09
C ILE A 55 -10.92 5.57 2.30
N LEU A 56 -10.76 6.16 1.10
CA LEU A 56 -11.90 6.72 0.39
C LEU A 56 -12.89 5.65 -0.11
N PRO A 57 -12.46 4.52 -0.70
CA PRO A 57 -13.41 3.47 -1.06
C PRO A 57 -14.05 2.77 0.14
N ALA A 58 -13.32 2.69 1.27
CA ALA A 58 -13.82 2.08 2.50
C ALA A 58 -14.87 2.94 3.21
N GLY A 59 -14.88 4.25 2.97
CA GLY A 59 -15.90 5.17 3.47
C GLY A 59 -15.75 5.55 4.94
N HIS A 60 -16.82 6.16 5.46
CA HIS A 60 -16.84 6.71 6.83
C HIS A 60 -17.02 5.63 7.91
N PHE A 61 -17.69 4.53 7.57
CA PHE A 61 -18.09 3.50 8.53
C PHE A 61 -17.24 2.23 8.46
N ALA A 62 -16.08 2.29 7.78
CA ALA A 62 -15.17 1.16 7.75
C ALA A 62 -14.70 0.76 9.15
N ASP A 63 -14.57 -0.54 9.38
CA ASP A 63 -13.99 -1.05 10.63
C ASP A 63 -12.49 -0.69 10.69
N TRP A 64 -11.80 -0.75 9.55
CA TRP A 64 -10.40 -0.39 9.42
C TRP A 64 -10.05 0.10 8.02
N ALA A 65 -9.01 0.94 7.92
CA ALA A 65 -8.28 1.20 6.68
C ALA A 65 -6.78 1.16 6.94
N PHE A 66 -6.03 0.44 6.09
CA PHE A 66 -4.58 0.26 6.21
C PHE A 66 -3.88 0.67 4.92
N TRP A 67 -2.71 1.31 5.05
CA TRP A 67 -1.88 1.69 3.92
C TRP A 67 -0.40 1.50 4.24
N TYR A 68 0.36 1.22 3.19
CA TYR A 68 1.77 0.85 3.28
C TYR A 68 2.67 2.08 3.35
N THR A 69 3.68 2.05 4.21
CA THR A 69 4.65 3.12 4.42
C THR A 69 6.01 2.84 3.79
N LYS A 70 6.87 3.84 3.79
CA LYS A 70 8.28 3.70 3.37
C LYS A 70 9.12 2.85 4.32
N THR A 71 8.69 2.68 5.55
CA THR A 71 9.36 1.84 6.55
C THR A 71 9.09 0.36 6.36
N GLY A 72 8.16 0.00 5.47
CA GLY A 72 7.83 -1.40 5.18
C GLY A 72 6.63 -1.93 5.97
N GLU A 73 5.90 -1.06 6.64
CA GLU A 73 4.78 -1.41 7.50
C GLU A 73 3.45 -0.95 6.92
N PHE A 74 2.39 -1.67 7.25
CA PHE A 74 1.03 -1.21 7.10
C PHE A 74 0.61 -0.47 8.37
N ILE A 75 0.19 0.77 8.19
CA ILE A 75 -0.28 1.65 9.26
C ILE A 75 -1.76 1.98 9.11
N SER A 76 -2.30 2.59 10.15
CA SER A 76 -3.65 3.13 10.18
C SER A 76 -3.66 4.48 10.92
N SER A 77 -4.83 4.99 11.24
CA SER A 77 -4.99 6.17 12.07
C SER A 77 -5.93 5.94 13.25
N SER A 78 -5.85 6.84 14.24
CA SER A 78 -6.73 6.81 15.40
C SER A 78 -8.21 7.07 15.08
N TYR A 79 -8.54 7.35 13.83
CA TYR A 79 -9.93 7.37 13.35
C TYR A 79 -10.62 6.01 13.48
N TYR A 80 -9.86 4.92 13.23
CA TYR A 80 -10.37 3.56 13.19
C TYR A 80 -10.23 2.80 14.51
N GLY A 81 -9.35 3.22 15.41
CA GLY A 81 -9.13 2.54 16.67
C GLY A 81 -8.10 3.22 17.57
N THR A 82 -7.75 2.57 18.65
CA THR A 82 -6.76 3.08 19.62
C THR A 82 -5.38 2.44 19.50
N ALA A 83 -5.30 1.28 18.84
CA ALA A 83 -4.07 0.56 18.53
C ALA A 83 -4.31 -0.34 17.32
N LEU A 84 -3.26 -0.73 16.61
CA LEU A 84 -3.39 -1.71 15.53
C LEU A 84 -3.97 -3.03 16.08
N PRO A 85 -4.83 -3.72 15.30
CA PRO A 85 -5.21 -5.10 15.63
C PRO A 85 -3.96 -5.99 15.70
N THR A 86 -3.96 -6.96 16.61
CA THR A 86 -2.81 -7.85 16.83
C THR A 86 -2.31 -8.51 15.54
N TRP A 87 -3.21 -8.96 14.67
CA TRP A 87 -2.85 -9.59 13.41
C TRP A 87 -2.08 -8.64 12.47
N ALA A 88 -2.42 -7.34 12.46
CA ALA A 88 -1.74 -6.34 11.64
C ALA A 88 -0.35 -6.01 12.19
N ASP A 89 -0.26 -5.85 13.50
CA ASP A 89 1.00 -5.64 14.20
C ASP A 89 1.95 -6.84 14.03
N ASP A 90 1.45 -8.06 14.14
CA ASP A 90 2.23 -9.28 13.91
C ASP A 90 2.71 -9.38 12.45
N PHE A 91 1.88 -9.03 11.47
CA PHE A 91 2.29 -8.97 10.06
C PHE A 91 3.45 -7.99 9.85
N ASN A 92 3.40 -6.82 10.46
CA ASN A 92 4.47 -5.82 10.37
C ASN A 92 5.77 -6.34 10.98
N LYS A 93 5.71 -7.00 12.15
CA LYS A 93 6.88 -7.61 12.83
C LYS A 93 7.56 -8.69 12.00
N GLU A 94 6.83 -9.41 11.17
CA GLU A 94 7.37 -10.43 10.25
C GLU A 94 8.26 -9.82 9.14
N LYS A 95 8.19 -8.50 8.90
CA LYS A 95 8.93 -7.79 7.84
C LYS A 95 8.78 -8.44 6.48
N ASN A 96 7.56 -8.79 6.12
CA ASN A 96 7.21 -9.54 4.91
C ASN A 96 7.73 -8.90 3.61
N TYR A 97 8.01 -7.60 3.61
CA TYR A 97 8.61 -6.91 2.47
C TYR A 97 10.00 -7.48 2.11
N SER A 98 10.76 -8.00 3.08
CA SER A 98 12.11 -8.51 2.87
C SER A 98 12.15 -9.75 1.98
N LYS A 99 11.09 -10.55 1.94
CA LYS A 99 11.00 -11.74 1.07
C LYS A 99 11.05 -11.39 -0.43
N TYR A 100 10.78 -10.15 -0.77
CA TYR A 100 10.84 -9.65 -2.14
C TYR A 100 12.20 -9.09 -2.53
N ALA A 101 13.10 -8.89 -1.56
CA ALA A 101 14.45 -8.39 -1.80
C ALA A 101 15.27 -9.30 -2.73
N GLU A 102 15.13 -10.63 -2.56
CA GLU A 102 15.88 -11.61 -3.35
C GLU A 102 15.25 -11.88 -4.72
N LYS A 103 14.04 -11.39 -4.95
CA LYS A 103 13.37 -11.54 -6.23
C LYS A 103 13.85 -10.47 -7.19
N GLY A 104 14.37 -10.86 -8.34
CA GLY A 104 14.59 -9.93 -9.45
C GLY A 104 13.24 -9.48 -10.03
N TRP A 105 13.20 -8.28 -10.59
CA TRP A 105 12.06 -7.84 -11.38
C TRP A 105 12.49 -7.73 -12.85
N GLY A 106 12.13 -8.72 -13.63
CA GLY A 106 12.43 -8.84 -15.06
C GLY A 106 11.18 -8.82 -15.92
N LEU A 107 11.40 -8.95 -17.20
CA LEU A 107 10.31 -9.14 -18.16
C LEU A 107 9.58 -10.46 -17.88
N LEU A 108 8.26 -10.44 -17.94
CA LEU A 108 7.41 -11.62 -17.73
C LEU A 108 7.52 -12.63 -18.89
N LYS A 109 7.74 -12.13 -20.11
CA LYS A 109 7.85 -12.91 -21.35
C LYS A 109 9.18 -12.64 -22.04
N ALA A 110 9.50 -13.41 -23.05
CA ALA A 110 10.66 -13.15 -23.90
C ALA A 110 10.58 -11.76 -24.55
N LYS A 111 11.70 -11.05 -24.65
CA LYS A 111 11.76 -9.65 -25.08
C LYS A 111 11.11 -9.43 -26.45
N GLU A 112 11.26 -10.39 -27.33
CA GLU A 112 10.75 -10.39 -28.71
C GLU A 112 9.23 -10.39 -28.80
N THR A 113 8.54 -10.72 -27.70
CA THR A 113 7.06 -10.71 -27.65
C THR A 113 6.48 -9.34 -27.37
N TYR A 114 7.31 -8.34 -26.99
CA TYR A 114 6.89 -6.96 -26.68
C TYR A 114 7.02 -6.06 -27.91
N ASN A 115 6.51 -6.51 -29.05
CA ASN A 115 6.63 -5.82 -30.34
C ASN A 115 5.62 -4.69 -30.55
N GLU A 116 4.59 -4.63 -29.73
CA GLU A 116 3.57 -3.56 -29.78
C GLU A 116 3.89 -2.39 -28.82
N SER A 117 4.94 -2.53 -28.02
CA SER A 117 5.40 -1.51 -27.08
C SER A 117 6.56 -0.70 -27.69
N LEU A 118 6.80 0.49 -27.15
CA LEU A 118 8.02 1.23 -27.42
C LEU A 118 9.25 0.45 -26.94
N PRO A 119 10.46 0.72 -27.47
CA PRO A 119 11.69 0.12 -26.98
C PRO A 119 11.82 0.30 -25.46
N ASP A 120 12.31 -0.74 -24.78
CA ASP A 120 12.53 -0.75 -23.32
C ASP A 120 13.49 0.37 -22.85
N ASP A 121 14.50 0.72 -23.65
CA ASP A 121 15.32 1.90 -23.44
C ASP A 121 14.68 3.14 -24.06
N ASN A 122 13.72 3.70 -23.36
CA ASN A 122 12.92 4.83 -23.82
C ASN A 122 13.27 6.10 -23.00
N PRO A 123 13.70 7.20 -23.63
CA PRO A 123 14.08 8.42 -22.92
C PRO A 123 12.93 9.11 -22.18
N TYR A 124 11.68 8.76 -22.50
CA TYR A 124 10.49 9.30 -21.80
C TYR A 124 10.14 8.52 -20.52
N GLU A 125 10.77 7.38 -20.27
CA GLU A 125 10.50 6.57 -19.08
C GLU A 125 11.33 7.02 -17.88
N GLY A 126 10.72 6.93 -16.69
CA GLY A 126 11.38 7.21 -15.42
C GLY A 126 12.42 6.15 -15.04
N LYS A 127 13.49 6.57 -14.42
CA LYS A 127 14.63 5.69 -14.06
C LYS A 127 14.44 4.86 -12.79
N LEU A 128 13.27 4.82 -12.19
CA LEU A 128 12.86 4.00 -11.04
C LEU A 128 14.01 3.59 -10.08
N TYR A 129 14.59 4.55 -9.34
CA TYR A 129 15.65 4.31 -8.34
C TYR A 129 16.97 3.74 -8.91
N LYS A 130 17.18 3.71 -10.21
CA LYS A 130 18.45 3.29 -10.82
C LYS A 130 18.85 4.20 -11.99
N LYS A 131 20.01 3.92 -12.58
CA LYS A 131 20.57 4.75 -13.66
C LYS A 131 19.86 4.57 -15.01
N THR A 132 19.24 3.42 -15.22
CA THR A 132 18.61 3.04 -16.49
C THR A 132 17.12 2.77 -16.31
N PRO A 133 16.26 3.11 -17.29
CA PRO A 133 14.84 2.89 -17.20
C PRO A 133 14.39 1.46 -17.52
N PHE A 134 15.25 0.60 -18.01
CA PHE A 134 14.92 -0.71 -18.58
C PHE A 134 15.25 -1.89 -17.67
N PHE A 135 14.63 -3.03 -17.94
CA PHE A 135 14.81 -4.29 -17.22
C PHE A 135 16.19 -4.95 -17.44
N PRO A 136 16.64 -5.79 -16.48
CA PRO A 136 16.00 -6.17 -15.22
C PRO A 136 16.28 -5.18 -14.07
N TYR A 137 15.40 -5.17 -13.07
CA TYR A 137 15.62 -4.44 -11.81
C TYR A 137 16.10 -5.39 -10.72
N ASN A 138 17.18 -5.03 -10.06
CA ASN A 138 17.70 -5.74 -8.88
C ASN A 138 16.99 -5.22 -7.63
N MET A 139 15.97 -5.95 -7.16
CA MET A 139 15.17 -5.53 -6.01
C MET A 139 15.98 -5.45 -4.73
N LYS A 140 17.01 -6.32 -4.55
CA LYS A 140 17.88 -6.25 -3.39
C LYS A 140 18.64 -4.94 -3.36
N GLU A 141 19.30 -4.59 -4.46
CA GLU A 141 20.02 -3.32 -4.59
C GLU A 141 19.10 -2.11 -4.38
N MET A 142 17.89 -2.18 -4.92
CA MET A 142 16.90 -1.11 -4.76
C MET A 142 16.46 -0.93 -3.30
N LEU A 143 16.25 -2.01 -2.55
CA LEU A 143 15.92 -1.98 -1.14
C LEU A 143 17.11 -1.57 -0.26
N ASP A 144 18.32 -2.06 -0.55
CA ASP A 144 19.54 -1.73 0.20
C ASP A 144 19.92 -0.24 0.07
N ASN A 145 19.66 0.37 -1.09
CA ASN A 145 19.99 1.77 -1.38
C ASN A 145 18.85 2.77 -1.10
N ASN A 146 17.67 2.26 -0.79
CA ASN A 146 16.48 3.06 -0.54
C ASN A 146 15.73 2.48 0.67
N ASP A 147 14.55 3.00 0.93
CA ASP A 147 13.66 2.43 1.93
C ASP A 147 12.69 1.38 1.33
N ALA A 148 11.91 0.72 2.16
CA ALA A 148 10.94 -0.28 1.74
C ALA A 148 9.81 0.29 0.84
N GLY A 149 9.70 1.61 0.76
CA GLY A 149 8.78 2.30 -0.14
C GLY A 149 9.03 2.02 -1.62
N VAL A 150 10.24 1.52 -1.98
CA VAL A 150 10.56 1.10 -3.35
C VAL A 150 9.61 0.02 -3.87
N LEU A 151 9.05 -0.80 -2.99
CA LEU A 151 8.08 -1.83 -3.38
C LEU A 151 6.78 -1.24 -3.93
N ARG A 152 6.43 0.00 -3.54
CA ARG A 152 5.22 0.69 -4.04
C ARG A 152 5.18 0.86 -5.56
N VAL A 153 6.33 0.89 -6.20
CA VAL A 153 6.47 1.09 -7.65
C VAL A 153 6.80 -0.20 -8.41
N SER A 154 6.68 -1.33 -7.75
CA SER A 154 6.93 -2.66 -8.29
C SER A 154 5.68 -3.55 -8.18
N PRO A 155 5.59 -4.67 -8.93
CA PRO A 155 4.50 -5.63 -8.77
C PRO A 155 4.45 -6.25 -7.36
N TYR A 156 5.57 -6.25 -6.64
CA TYR A 156 5.66 -6.78 -5.28
C TYR A 156 4.88 -5.96 -4.25
N GLY A 157 4.63 -4.68 -4.51
CA GLY A 157 3.72 -3.89 -3.71
C GLY A 157 2.29 -4.43 -3.74
N ASN A 158 1.80 -4.86 -4.91
CA ASN A 158 0.51 -5.53 -5.02
C ASN A 158 0.47 -6.85 -4.25
N ASN A 159 1.54 -7.64 -4.35
CA ASN A 159 1.63 -8.89 -3.61
C ASN A 159 1.58 -8.67 -2.10
N LEU A 160 2.29 -7.65 -1.58
CA LEU A 160 2.22 -7.28 -0.16
C LEU A 160 0.81 -6.88 0.28
N VAL A 161 0.07 -6.13 -0.55
CA VAL A 161 -1.32 -5.78 -0.25
C VAL A 161 -2.19 -7.03 -0.16
N VAL A 162 -2.01 -8.00 -1.06
CA VAL A 162 -2.73 -9.28 -1.02
C VAL A 162 -2.35 -10.09 0.20
N ASP A 163 -1.05 -10.26 0.49
CA ASP A 163 -0.56 -10.97 1.67
C ASP A 163 -1.14 -10.40 2.98
N PHE A 164 -1.22 -9.06 3.07
CA PHE A 164 -1.82 -8.39 4.22
C PHE A 164 -3.33 -8.61 4.29
N ALA A 165 -4.01 -8.56 3.16
CA ALA A 165 -5.45 -8.79 3.08
C ALA A 165 -5.85 -10.22 3.43
N GLU A 166 -5.00 -11.21 3.15
CA GLU A 166 -5.23 -12.62 3.54
C GLU A 166 -5.15 -12.85 5.06
N ARG A 167 -4.55 -11.91 5.81
CA ARG A 167 -4.46 -11.96 7.28
C ARG A 167 -5.63 -11.25 7.96
N ALA A 168 -6.33 -10.38 7.23
CA ALA A 168 -7.45 -9.56 7.74
C ALA A 168 -8.75 -10.35 7.84
#